data_28ad2216c495cf7f11652e777bd9ae90
#
_entry.id   28ad2216c495cf7f11652e777bd9ae90
#
_cell.length_a   1.000
_cell.length_b   1.000
_cell.length_c   1.000
_cell.angle_alpha   90.00
_cell.angle_beta   90.00
_cell.angle_gamma   90.00
#
_symmetry.space_group_name_H-M   'P 1'
#
loop_
_entity.id
_entity.type
_entity.pdbx_description
1 polymer ?
#
loop_
_entity_poly.entity_id
_entity_poly.type
_entity_poly.pdbx_seq_one_letter_code
_entity_poly.pdbx_strand_id
1 'polypeptide(L)'
;AITGKAPGSQEIDFGTADTADMSSQFNKARRLLNKELRGARSFLEGMIVFCGAEFYDRVRTNAYNAQLIMHKVDGAPKNAYTNQLIAGFEYMDWQNMRFILVDDDRYSVDEKSGLMLPKFSRDDINPLRLVQGPCSRHQGIASEKGVQARYGWTNVDDHGMIEMKQEFSHLPLNLRGNYALKLTTKA
;
A
#
# COMPACT_ATOMS: atom_id res chain seq x y z
N ALA A 1 -2.23 -6.15 15.97
CA ALA A 1 -1.84 -4.73 16.00
C ALA A 1 -1.22 -4.43 17.37
N ILE A 2 0.02 -3.99 17.39
CA ILE A 2 0.76 -3.71 18.62
C ILE A 2 0.16 -2.51 19.38
N THR A 3 -0.58 -1.65 18.72
CA THR A 3 -1.18 -0.45 19.32
C THR A 3 -2.68 -0.54 19.59
N GLY A 4 -3.32 -1.65 19.30
CA GLY A 4 -4.72 -1.91 19.65
C GLY A 4 -5.79 -1.08 18.95
N LYS A 5 -5.43 -0.05 18.15
CA LYS A 5 -6.40 0.77 17.43
C LYS A 5 -6.59 0.26 16.01
N ALA A 6 -7.82 -0.11 15.67
CA ALA A 6 -8.17 -0.55 14.31
C ALA A 6 -8.04 0.59 13.28
N PRO A 7 -7.85 0.26 11.99
CA PRO A 7 -7.96 1.23 10.90
C PRO A 7 -9.33 1.91 10.93
N GLY A 8 -9.34 3.21 10.60
CA GLY A 8 -10.59 3.89 10.32
C GLY A 8 -11.24 3.39 9.03
N SER A 9 -12.52 3.68 8.82
CA SER A 9 -13.22 3.41 7.56
C SER A 9 -13.94 4.65 7.05
N GLN A 10 -14.02 4.80 5.73
CA GLN A 10 -14.76 5.85 5.04
C GLN A 10 -15.47 5.26 3.83
N GLU A 11 -16.75 5.51 3.73
CA GLU A 11 -17.51 5.16 2.53
C GLU A 11 -17.34 6.23 1.45
N ILE A 12 -17.20 5.78 0.21
CA ILE A 12 -17.09 6.61 -0.99
C ILE A 12 -18.30 6.31 -1.85
N ASP A 13 -19.09 7.34 -2.13
CA ASP A 13 -20.25 7.27 -2.99
C ASP A 13 -19.86 7.62 -4.43
N PHE A 14 -19.90 6.63 -5.31
CA PHE A 14 -19.64 6.80 -6.74
C PHE A 14 -20.91 7.05 -7.56
N GLY A 15 -22.08 6.98 -6.92
CA GLY A 15 -23.40 7.07 -7.60
C GLY A 15 -23.92 8.48 -7.79
N THR A 16 -23.35 9.47 -7.14
CA THR A 16 -23.77 10.87 -7.31
C THR A 16 -23.18 11.46 -8.57
N ALA A 17 -24.06 11.93 -9.45
CA ALA A 17 -23.69 12.58 -10.71
C ALA A 17 -22.95 13.92 -10.52
N ASP A 18 -22.82 14.42 -9.31
CA ASP A 18 -22.18 15.69 -9.01
C ASP A 18 -20.68 15.51 -8.76
N THR A 19 -19.93 15.91 -9.76
CA THR A 19 -18.50 15.73 -9.87
C THR A 19 -17.67 16.46 -8.79
N ALA A 20 -18.21 17.49 -8.18
CA ALA A 20 -17.57 18.19 -7.07
C ALA A 20 -17.51 17.31 -5.80
N ASP A 21 -18.39 16.33 -5.69
CA ASP A 21 -18.55 15.51 -4.50
C ASP A 21 -17.44 14.46 -4.35
N MET A 22 -16.97 13.88 -5.44
CA MET A 22 -15.87 12.89 -5.42
C MET A 22 -14.59 13.46 -4.80
N SER A 23 -14.18 14.65 -5.25
CA SER A 23 -13.02 15.35 -4.69
C SER A 23 -13.23 15.68 -3.20
N SER A 24 -14.44 16.08 -2.84
CA SER A 24 -14.81 16.36 -1.44
C SER A 24 -14.71 15.11 -0.57
N GLN A 25 -15.20 13.96 -1.06
CA GLN A 25 -15.18 12.69 -0.33
C GLN A 25 -13.73 12.22 -0.08
N PHE A 26 -12.88 12.23 -1.10
CA PHE A 26 -11.45 11.90 -0.93
C PHE A 26 -10.72 12.91 -0.04
N ASN A 27 -11.06 14.18 -0.08
CA ASN A 27 -10.53 15.16 0.85
C ASN A 27 -11.00 14.91 2.29
N LYS A 28 -12.24 14.44 2.51
CA LYS A 28 -12.71 14.01 3.84
C LYS A 28 -11.89 12.81 4.33
N ALA A 29 -11.71 11.79 3.50
CA ALA A 29 -10.89 10.62 3.82
C ALA A 29 -9.45 11.03 4.20
N ARG A 30 -8.82 11.90 3.41
CA ARG A 30 -7.50 12.44 3.69
C ARG A 30 -7.44 13.19 5.02
N ARG A 31 -8.47 14.00 5.33
CA ARG A 31 -8.53 14.73 6.61
C ARG A 31 -8.68 13.79 7.80
N LEU A 32 -9.44 12.70 7.65
CA LEU A 32 -9.57 11.68 8.71
C LEU A 32 -8.22 11.02 8.99
N LEU A 33 -7.51 10.60 7.95
CA LEU A 33 -6.18 10.01 8.11
C LEU A 33 -5.20 11.03 8.73
N ASN A 34 -5.20 12.27 8.26
CA ASN A 34 -4.34 13.33 8.78
C ASN A 34 -4.56 13.61 10.28
N LYS A 35 -5.79 13.47 10.80
CA LYS A 35 -6.06 13.60 12.23
C LYS A 35 -5.37 12.50 13.05
N GLU A 36 -5.32 11.29 12.51
CA GLU A 36 -4.66 10.16 13.18
C GLU A 36 -3.12 10.27 13.15
N LEU A 37 -2.56 10.89 12.10
CA LEU A 37 -1.11 11.05 11.95
C LEU A 37 -0.48 11.99 12.99
N ARG A 38 -1.24 12.95 13.54
CA ARG A 38 -0.76 13.90 14.56
C ARG A 38 0.59 14.54 14.17
N GLY A 39 1.62 14.40 15.01
CA GLY A 39 2.95 14.94 14.77
C GLY A 39 3.69 14.35 13.56
N ALA A 40 3.34 13.14 13.12
CA ALA A 40 3.93 12.53 11.92
C ALA A 40 3.49 13.21 10.62
N ARG A 41 2.45 14.05 10.66
CA ARG A 41 1.93 14.77 9.49
C ARG A 41 2.98 15.68 8.82
N SER A 42 3.91 16.25 9.57
CA SER A 42 4.98 17.12 9.01
C SER A 42 5.93 16.39 8.07
N PHE A 43 5.95 15.06 8.13
CA PHE A 43 6.79 14.20 7.28
C PHE A 43 6.00 13.49 6.17
N LEU A 44 4.72 13.87 5.98
CA LEU A 44 3.87 13.28 4.97
C LEU A 44 4.25 13.82 3.58
N GLU A 45 4.67 12.94 2.69
CA GLU A 45 5.00 13.24 1.30
C GLU A 45 3.77 13.09 0.39
N GLY A 46 2.94 12.09 0.66
CA GLY A 46 1.75 11.77 -0.13
C GLY A 46 0.96 10.65 0.49
N MET A 47 0.01 10.12 -0.27
CA MET A 47 -0.80 8.99 0.13
C MET A 47 -0.81 7.94 -0.97
N ILE A 48 -0.81 6.67 -0.58
CA ILE A 48 -0.94 5.52 -1.48
C ILE A 48 -2.26 4.84 -1.16
N VAL A 49 -3.02 4.50 -2.18
CA VAL A 49 -4.28 3.78 -2.07
C VAL A 49 -4.15 2.48 -2.86
N PHE A 50 -4.13 1.36 -2.18
CA PHE A 50 -4.23 0.04 -2.79
C PHE A 50 -5.68 -0.26 -3.06
N CYS A 51 -6.04 -0.46 -4.31
CA CYS A 51 -7.41 -0.58 -4.76
C CYS A 51 -7.69 -1.99 -5.29
N GLY A 52 -8.85 -2.54 -4.94
CA GLY A 52 -9.41 -3.66 -5.70
C GLY A 52 -9.90 -3.21 -7.08
N ALA A 53 -10.12 -4.14 -7.99
CA ALA A 53 -10.37 -3.86 -9.39
C ALA A 53 -11.60 -2.96 -9.61
N GLU A 54 -12.73 -3.30 -9.00
CA GLU A 54 -13.98 -2.52 -9.15
C GLU A 54 -13.84 -1.10 -8.58
N PHE A 55 -13.16 -0.95 -7.42
CA PHE A 55 -12.92 0.35 -6.81
C PHE A 55 -12.02 1.23 -7.70
N TYR A 56 -10.95 0.65 -8.25
CA TYR A 56 -10.03 1.35 -9.14
C TYR A 56 -10.72 1.84 -10.41
N ASP A 57 -11.48 0.98 -11.06
CA ASP A 57 -12.21 1.31 -12.28
C ASP A 57 -13.23 2.42 -12.05
N ARG A 58 -13.96 2.38 -10.94
CA ARG A 58 -14.91 3.45 -10.56
C ARG A 58 -14.20 4.78 -10.34
N VAL A 59 -13.05 4.80 -9.68
CA VAL A 59 -12.25 6.02 -9.52
C VAL A 59 -11.77 6.54 -10.88
N ARG A 60 -11.33 5.65 -11.76
CA ARG A 60 -10.79 5.99 -13.08
C ARG A 60 -11.86 6.49 -14.05
N THR A 61 -13.00 5.84 -14.07
CA THR A 61 -14.08 6.12 -15.03
C THR A 61 -15.04 7.20 -14.57
N ASN A 62 -14.93 7.66 -13.33
CA ASN A 62 -15.81 8.71 -12.85
C ASN A 62 -15.76 9.94 -13.77
N ALA A 63 -16.92 10.47 -14.11
CA ALA A 63 -17.08 11.57 -15.08
C ALA A 63 -16.24 12.81 -14.70
N TYR A 64 -16.00 13.03 -13.42
CA TYR A 64 -15.15 14.12 -12.94
C TYR A 64 -13.69 13.90 -13.33
N ASN A 65 -13.17 12.70 -13.14
CA ASN A 65 -11.80 12.37 -13.55
C ASN A 65 -11.66 12.45 -15.05
N ALA A 66 -12.65 11.96 -15.80
CA ALA A 66 -12.68 12.09 -17.26
C ALA A 66 -12.67 13.57 -17.71
N GLN A 67 -13.44 14.44 -17.08
CA GLN A 67 -13.46 15.86 -17.39
C GLN A 67 -12.16 16.58 -17.03
N LEU A 68 -11.61 16.33 -15.84
CA LEU A 68 -10.31 16.89 -15.46
C LEU A 68 -9.19 16.47 -16.39
N ILE A 69 -9.29 15.27 -16.89
CA ILE A 69 -8.37 14.71 -17.84
C ILE A 69 -8.52 15.41 -19.20
N MET A 70 -9.74 15.61 -19.68
CA MET A 70 -10.00 16.31 -20.96
C MET A 70 -9.60 17.79 -20.94
N HIS A 71 -9.81 18.50 -19.82
CA HIS A 71 -9.46 19.91 -19.71
C HIS A 71 -7.95 20.18 -19.48
N LYS A 72 -7.17 19.15 -19.18
CA LYS A 72 -5.70 19.25 -19.06
C LYS A 72 -4.93 19.00 -20.34
N VAL A 73 -5.59 19.02 -21.49
CA VAL A 73 -4.98 18.63 -22.79
C VAL A 73 -3.90 19.60 -23.26
N ASP A 74 -3.86 20.85 -22.79
CA ASP A 74 -2.87 21.84 -23.20
C ASP A 74 -1.71 22.00 -22.19
N GLY A 75 -0.92 20.95 -21.98
CA GLY A 75 0.35 21.06 -21.25
C GLY A 75 0.52 20.23 -19.99
N ALA A 76 -0.44 19.41 -19.63
CA ALA A 76 -0.29 18.49 -18.51
C ALA A 76 0.30 17.13 -18.93
N PRO A 77 0.98 16.44 -18.04
CA PRO A 77 1.63 15.19 -18.38
C PRO A 77 0.61 14.18 -18.88
N LYS A 78 0.90 13.59 -20.02
CA LYS A 78 0.14 12.50 -20.68
C LYS A 78 -0.07 11.27 -19.78
N ASN A 79 0.44 11.32 -18.58
CA ASN A 79 0.55 10.22 -17.62
C ASN A 79 -0.77 9.82 -16.95
N ALA A 80 -1.82 10.63 -17.07
CA ALA A 80 -3.13 10.29 -16.48
C ALA A 80 -3.90 9.25 -17.32
N TYR A 81 -3.47 9.01 -18.58
CA TYR A 81 -4.15 8.09 -19.51
C TYR A 81 -3.33 6.87 -19.89
N THR A 82 -2.02 6.92 -19.70
CA THR A 82 -1.18 5.75 -19.95
C THR A 82 -1.19 4.91 -18.70
N ASN A 83 -1.49 3.63 -18.87
CA ASN A 83 -1.32 2.65 -17.81
C ASN A 83 0.14 2.66 -17.36
N GLN A 84 0.41 3.33 -16.27
CA GLN A 84 1.74 3.34 -15.67
C GLN A 84 1.87 2.10 -14.80
N LEU A 85 3.02 1.45 -14.84
CA LEU A 85 3.29 0.26 -14.06
C LEU A 85 4.33 0.55 -12.97
N ILE A 86 4.02 0.16 -11.74
CA ILE A 86 4.98 0.07 -10.64
C ILE A 86 5.06 -1.39 -10.20
N ALA A 87 6.22 -1.98 -10.33
CA ALA A 87 6.44 -3.39 -9.99
C ALA A 87 5.40 -4.35 -10.62
N GLY A 88 4.92 -4.03 -11.81
CA GLY A 88 3.91 -4.81 -12.53
C GLY A 88 2.45 -4.41 -12.26
N PHE A 89 2.19 -3.54 -11.31
CA PHE A 89 0.83 -3.07 -10.99
C PHE A 89 0.50 -1.76 -11.71
N GLU A 90 -0.71 -1.64 -12.23
CA GLU A 90 -1.21 -0.38 -12.77
C GLU A 90 -1.41 0.65 -11.67
N TYR A 91 -1.09 1.91 -11.96
CA TYR A 91 -1.36 3.00 -11.04
C TYR A 91 -1.77 4.28 -11.75
N MET A 92 -2.44 5.14 -11.01
CA MET A 92 -2.73 6.52 -11.42
C MET A 92 -2.48 7.49 -10.27
N ASP A 93 -2.02 8.67 -10.58
CA ASP A 93 -1.81 9.74 -9.61
C ASP A 93 -2.94 10.79 -9.74
N TRP A 94 -3.63 11.05 -8.62
CA TRP A 94 -4.69 12.03 -8.55
C TRP A 94 -4.73 12.71 -7.17
N GLN A 95 -4.80 14.04 -7.14
CA GLN A 95 -4.86 14.85 -5.92
C GLN A 95 -3.77 14.53 -4.87
N ASN A 96 -2.55 14.30 -5.31
CA ASN A 96 -1.43 13.92 -4.45
C ASN A 96 -1.63 12.56 -3.74
N MET A 97 -2.50 11.72 -4.31
CA MET A 97 -2.72 10.33 -3.93
C MET A 97 -2.37 9.43 -5.10
N ARG A 98 -1.68 8.35 -4.83
CA ARG A 98 -1.35 7.32 -5.80
C ARG A 98 -2.28 6.14 -5.60
N PHE A 99 -3.10 5.86 -6.59
CA PHE A 99 -3.99 4.70 -6.63
C PHE A 99 -3.29 3.58 -7.38
N ILE A 100 -3.15 2.43 -6.74
CA ILE A 100 -2.48 1.25 -7.29
C ILE A 100 -3.53 0.15 -7.39
N LEU A 101 -3.72 -0.39 -8.59
CA LEU A 101 -4.57 -1.55 -8.81
C LEU A 101 -3.88 -2.81 -8.27
N VAL A 102 -4.57 -3.53 -7.40
CA VAL A 102 -4.13 -4.83 -6.88
C VAL A 102 -5.10 -5.88 -7.39
N ASP A 103 -4.73 -6.53 -8.49
CA ASP A 103 -5.51 -7.55 -9.21
C ASP A 103 -4.89 -8.96 -9.08
N ASP A 104 -3.89 -9.12 -8.22
CA ASP A 104 -3.19 -10.37 -8.00
C ASP A 104 -3.84 -11.16 -6.86
N ASP A 105 -4.29 -12.39 -7.13
CA ASP A 105 -4.93 -13.31 -6.17
C ASP A 105 -4.09 -13.61 -4.92
N ARG A 106 -2.78 -13.35 -4.98
CA ARG A 106 -1.88 -13.45 -3.82
C ARG A 106 -2.13 -12.39 -2.75
N TYR A 107 -2.80 -11.30 -3.11
CA TYR A 107 -3.11 -10.20 -2.21
C TYR A 107 -4.62 -10.09 -2.01
N SER A 108 -5.09 -10.29 -0.79
CA SER A 108 -6.52 -10.22 -0.48
C SER A 108 -6.99 -8.77 -0.31
N VAL A 109 -7.14 -8.05 -1.41
CA VAL A 109 -7.84 -6.76 -1.44
C VAL A 109 -9.24 -7.01 -2.01
N ASP A 110 -10.26 -6.64 -1.23
CA ASP A 110 -11.65 -6.74 -1.68
C ASP A 110 -11.87 -5.83 -2.90
N GLU A 111 -12.46 -6.36 -3.97
CA GLU A 111 -12.68 -5.68 -5.25
C GLU A 111 -13.37 -4.31 -5.10
N LYS A 112 -14.27 -4.17 -4.12
CA LYS A 112 -15.05 -2.95 -3.83
C LYS A 112 -14.42 -2.05 -2.79
N SER A 113 -13.18 -2.31 -2.41
CA SER A 113 -12.51 -1.54 -1.37
C SER A 113 -11.15 -1.02 -1.79
N GLY A 114 -10.69 -0.02 -1.05
CA GLY A 114 -9.34 0.50 -1.13
C GLY A 114 -8.74 0.64 0.26
N LEU A 115 -7.43 0.52 0.35
CA LEU A 115 -6.67 0.75 1.56
C LEU A 115 -5.76 1.97 1.38
N MET A 116 -6.08 3.06 2.06
CA MET A 116 -5.29 4.29 2.03
C MET A 116 -4.22 4.25 3.12
N LEU A 117 -2.97 4.48 2.72
CA LEU A 117 -1.79 4.52 3.59
C LEU A 117 -1.01 5.81 3.37
N PRO A 118 -0.40 6.39 4.41
CA PRO A 118 0.49 7.55 4.27
C PRO A 118 1.83 7.12 3.69
N LYS A 119 2.38 7.92 2.81
CA LYS A 119 3.78 7.84 2.36
C LYS A 119 4.58 8.91 3.10
N PHE A 120 5.61 8.50 3.83
CA PHE A 120 6.47 9.40 4.58
C PHE A 120 7.79 9.65 3.83
N SER A 121 8.33 10.84 3.99
CA SER A 121 9.66 11.22 3.48
C SER A 121 10.82 10.56 4.26
N ARG A 122 10.52 9.99 5.43
CA ARG A 122 11.49 9.35 6.32
C ARG A 122 11.04 7.95 6.70
N ASP A 123 11.94 6.99 6.56
CA ASP A 123 11.65 5.58 6.85
C ASP A 123 11.51 5.28 8.34
N ASP A 124 12.19 6.06 9.21
CA ASP A 124 12.11 5.87 10.65
C ASP A 124 10.71 6.14 11.24
N ILE A 125 9.90 6.95 10.54
CA ILE A 125 8.53 7.28 10.94
C ILE A 125 7.51 6.31 10.35
N ASN A 126 7.90 5.59 9.30
CA ASN A 126 7.02 4.63 8.62
C ASN A 126 6.58 3.54 9.61
N PRO A 127 5.26 3.35 9.84
CA PRO A 127 4.76 2.32 10.75
C PRO A 127 4.87 0.90 10.19
N LEU A 128 5.05 0.77 8.90
CA LEU A 128 5.27 -0.52 8.24
C LEU A 128 6.73 -0.93 8.42
N ARG A 129 6.93 -2.06 9.09
CA ARG A 129 8.25 -2.60 9.37
C ARG A 129 8.34 -4.03 8.88
N LEU A 130 9.45 -4.34 8.29
CA LEU A 130 9.83 -5.72 8.00
C LEU A 130 10.80 -6.17 9.10
N VAL A 131 10.32 -6.99 10.01
CA VAL A 131 11.14 -7.56 11.06
C VAL A 131 11.74 -8.87 10.56
N GLN A 132 13.05 -8.99 10.70
CA GLN A 132 13.78 -10.20 10.35
C GLN A 132 13.97 -11.06 11.59
N GLY A 133 13.74 -12.36 11.44
CA GLY A 133 13.87 -13.34 12.53
C GLY A 133 15.14 -14.19 12.36
N PRO A 134 15.48 -14.95 13.41
CA PRO A 134 16.55 -15.94 13.34
C PRO A 134 16.15 -17.11 12.44
N CYS A 135 17.15 -17.82 11.92
CA CYS A 135 16.95 -19.09 11.23
C CYS A 135 16.40 -20.16 12.19
N SER A 136 15.42 -20.96 11.76
CA SER A 136 14.81 -21.99 12.62
C SER A 136 15.79 -23.10 12.97
N ARG A 137 16.69 -23.47 12.08
CA ARG A 137 17.68 -24.55 12.26
C ARG A 137 18.96 -24.13 12.97
N HIS A 138 19.35 -22.88 12.83
CA HIS A 138 20.64 -22.36 13.31
C HIS A 138 20.45 -21.11 14.18
N GLN A 139 19.66 -21.23 15.23
CA GLN A 139 19.40 -20.13 16.16
C GLN A 139 20.69 -19.55 16.77
N GLY A 140 21.71 -20.38 16.97
CA GLY A 140 23.03 -19.95 17.45
C GLY A 140 23.74 -18.97 16.51
N ILE A 141 23.52 -19.04 15.19
CA ILE A 141 24.14 -18.11 14.24
C ILE A 141 23.60 -16.68 14.44
N ALA A 142 22.33 -16.55 14.79
CA ALA A 142 21.74 -15.24 15.04
C ALA A 142 22.29 -14.58 16.32
N SER A 143 22.71 -15.37 17.32
CA SER A 143 23.35 -14.85 18.54
C SER A 143 24.80 -14.41 18.32
N GLU A 144 25.52 -15.05 17.40
CA GLU A 144 26.93 -14.74 17.12
C GLU A 144 27.11 -13.63 16.07
N LYS A 145 26.31 -13.67 14.99
CA LYS A 145 26.48 -12.79 13.81
C LYS A 145 25.35 -11.78 13.61
N GLY A 146 24.38 -11.76 14.53
CA GLY A 146 23.14 -10.99 14.38
C GLY A 146 22.17 -11.62 13.39
N VAL A 147 20.97 -11.05 13.32
CA VAL A 147 19.92 -11.50 12.42
C VAL A 147 20.24 -11.08 10.99
N GLN A 148 20.20 -12.03 10.07
CA GLN A 148 20.47 -11.82 8.65
C GLN A 148 19.18 -11.89 7.83
N ALA A 149 19.17 -11.21 6.68
CA ALA A 149 18.04 -11.23 5.76
C ALA A 149 17.83 -12.61 5.11
N ARG A 150 18.89 -13.39 5.00
CA ARG A 150 18.90 -14.72 4.37
C ARG A 150 19.94 -15.60 5.04
N TYR A 151 19.57 -16.83 5.28
CA TYR A 151 20.46 -17.88 5.77
C TYR A 151 20.61 -18.94 4.67
N GLY A 152 21.82 -19.37 4.43
CA GLY A 152 22.11 -20.42 3.46
C GLY A 152 23.04 -21.46 4.07
N TRP A 153 22.79 -22.73 3.76
CA TRP A 153 23.68 -23.82 4.11
C TRP A 153 23.66 -24.92 3.04
N THR A 154 24.71 -25.68 3.02
CA THR A 154 24.85 -26.84 2.14
C THR A 154 24.79 -28.13 2.96
N ASN A 155 24.05 -29.10 2.50
CA ASN A 155 24.10 -30.48 2.97
C ASN A 155 24.76 -31.32 1.89
N VAL A 156 25.63 -32.22 2.28
CA VAL A 156 26.18 -33.26 1.41
C VAL A 156 25.56 -34.56 1.91
N ASP A 157 24.88 -35.29 1.04
CA ASP A 157 24.33 -36.60 1.38
C ASP A 157 25.39 -37.69 1.33
N ASP A 158 25.05 -38.90 1.77
CA ASP A 158 25.96 -40.08 1.80
C ASP A 158 26.40 -40.50 0.40
N HIS A 159 25.77 -40.01 -0.65
CA HIS A 159 26.08 -40.27 -2.06
C HIS A 159 26.88 -39.13 -2.72
N GLY A 160 27.27 -38.12 -1.95
CA GLY A 160 28.04 -36.99 -2.43
C GLY A 160 27.23 -35.92 -3.18
N MET A 161 25.90 -36.01 -3.15
CA MET A 161 25.04 -34.96 -3.72
C MET A 161 25.02 -33.73 -2.81
N ILE A 162 25.21 -32.56 -3.42
CA ILE A 162 25.20 -31.28 -2.72
C ILE A 162 23.80 -30.66 -2.81
N GLU A 163 23.13 -30.55 -1.69
CA GLU A 163 21.86 -29.84 -1.56
C GLU A 163 22.11 -28.46 -0.97
N MET A 164 21.75 -27.40 -1.72
CA MET A 164 21.78 -26.01 -1.20
C MET A 164 20.41 -25.66 -0.66
N LYS A 165 20.35 -25.28 0.62
CA LYS A 165 19.12 -24.82 1.29
C LYS A 165 19.23 -23.35 1.63
N GLN A 166 18.13 -22.62 1.47
CA GLN A 166 18.01 -21.24 1.87
C GLN A 166 16.77 -21.07 2.74
N GLU A 167 16.91 -20.30 3.79
CA GLU A 167 15.82 -19.91 4.67
C GLU A 167 15.85 -18.40 4.86
N PHE A 168 14.68 -17.78 4.85
CA PHE A 168 14.49 -16.39 5.24
C PHE A 168 13.28 -16.31 6.16
N SER A 169 13.40 -15.49 7.19
CA SER A 169 12.35 -15.27 8.17
C SER A 169 12.04 -13.79 8.23
N HIS A 170 10.93 -13.40 7.59
CA HIS A 170 10.47 -12.03 7.56
C HIS A 170 9.06 -11.94 8.12
N LEU A 171 8.84 -10.99 9.02
CA LEU A 171 7.52 -10.69 9.56
C LEU A 171 7.16 -9.23 9.23
N PRO A 172 6.24 -8.99 8.29
CA PRO A 172 5.72 -7.65 8.07
C PRO A 172 4.83 -7.24 9.24
N LEU A 173 5.15 -6.11 9.85
CA LEU A 173 4.40 -5.56 10.97
C LEU A 173 3.90 -4.16 10.64
N ASN A 174 2.63 -3.90 10.96
CA ASN A 174 2.12 -2.56 11.05
C ASN A 174 2.07 -2.15 12.54
N LEU A 175 2.97 -1.28 12.93
CA LEU A 175 3.08 -0.82 14.33
C LEU A 175 1.96 0.13 14.74
N ARG A 176 1.28 0.76 13.77
CA ARG A 176 0.20 1.73 14.00
C ARG A 176 -0.95 1.49 13.04
N GLY A 177 -1.86 0.59 13.38
CA GLY A 177 -3.05 0.26 12.57
C GLY A 177 -3.91 1.47 12.23
N ASN A 178 -3.96 2.48 13.10
CA ASN A 178 -4.70 3.73 12.88
C ASN A 178 -4.10 4.65 11.80
N TYR A 179 -2.92 4.34 11.26
CA TYR A 179 -2.35 5.05 10.11
C TYR A 179 -2.84 4.46 8.77
N ALA A 180 -3.75 3.52 8.81
CA ALA A 180 -4.44 3.00 7.65
C ALA A 180 -5.91 3.45 7.67
N LEU A 181 -6.49 3.72 6.50
CA LEU A 181 -7.91 4.02 6.33
C LEU A 181 -8.49 3.10 5.27
N LYS A 182 -9.50 2.31 5.64
CA LYS A 182 -10.23 1.50 4.69
C LYS A 182 -11.25 2.38 3.96
N LEU A 183 -11.21 2.37 2.64
CA LEU A 183 -12.21 2.99 1.77
C LEU A 183 -13.14 1.89 1.26
N THR A 184 -14.44 2.10 1.35
CA THR A 184 -15.44 1.15 0.85
C THR A 184 -16.38 1.87 -0.10
N THR A 185 -16.80 1.17 -1.14
CA THR A 185 -17.85 1.69 -2.02
C THR A 185 -19.17 1.67 -1.28
N LYS A 186 -19.90 2.77 -1.31
CA LYS A 186 -21.27 2.81 -0.84
C LYS A 186 -22.12 1.95 -1.80
N ALA A 187 -22.92 1.08 -1.21
CA ALA A 187 -23.83 0.19 -1.94
C ALA A 187 -24.96 0.99 -2.61
#